data_aa80aa19aa2ae9d8fdb6e06356d7e986
#
_entry.id   aa80aa19aa2ae9d8fdb6e06356d7e986
#
_cell.length_a   1.000
_cell.length_b   1.000
_cell.length_c   1.000
_cell.angle_alpha   90.00
_cell.angle_beta   90.00
_cell.angle_gamma   90.00
#
_symmetry.space_group_name_H-M   'P 1'
#
loop_
_entity.id
_entity.type
_entity.pdbx_description
1 polymer ?
#
loop_
_entity_poly.entity_id
_entity_poly.type
_entity_poly.pdbx_seq_one_letter_code
_entity_poly.pdbx_strand_id
1 'polypeptide(L)'
;MQLESHRRVHLFDIMSRANIKAEMKKCGDLGDIALTCKSTQKLIFPPPPLTVRSLFKDFKSIAEMEGSKSQDRKCGVIKRLMVAARGEEIKYIIRGLQGKLRIGLAEQSVICALAHAVILTPPSATLPPPVLDASVKRNPAALQEDLTAAAELMKQVVSECPSYDSIIPALLSHPLDELHSVCHLTPGIPVQPMLAKPTKGISEVLDRFQGHLFTCEYKYDGERAQIHKLSDGSIKIFSRNSEDNTPKYPDLIKTLHEVYLLQIFKSIKPSFQCVLCVVYSLVC
;
A
#
# COMPACT_ATOMS: atom_id res chain seq x y z
N MET A 1 15.09 -0.66 5.55
CA MET A 1 16.29 -0.25 6.33
C MET A 1 17.39 0.40 5.51
N GLN A 2 17.68 -0.02 4.27
CA GLN A 2 18.70 0.64 3.42
C GLN A 2 18.27 2.02 2.86
N LEU A 3 17.00 2.32 2.72
CA LEU A 3 16.49 3.63 2.26
C LEU A 3 16.67 4.75 3.30
N GLU A 4 16.78 4.44 4.59
CA GLU A 4 16.96 5.47 5.63
C GLU A 4 18.38 6.04 5.70
N SER A 5 19.40 5.25 5.37
CA SER A 5 20.80 5.71 5.44
C SER A 5 21.17 6.67 4.30
N HIS A 6 20.58 6.53 3.12
CA HIS A 6 20.87 7.35 1.94
C HIS A 6 19.98 8.58 1.79
N ARG A 7 18.79 8.62 2.44
CA ARG A 7 17.86 9.75 2.41
C ARG A 7 18.37 11.02 3.12
N ARG A 8 19.47 10.94 3.86
CA ARG A 8 19.98 12.03 4.72
C ARG A 8 20.93 13.02 4.04
N VAL A 9 21.37 12.79 2.80
CA VAL A 9 22.61 13.40 2.31
C VAL A 9 22.42 14.76 1.62
N HIS A 10 21.27 15.09 1.07
CA HIS A 10 21.13 16.29 0.21
C HIS A 10 19.99 17.25 0.53
N LEU A 11 19.26 17.03 1.62
CA LEU A 11 18.20 17.95 1.99
C LEU A 11 18.71 19.31 2.50
N PHE A 12 19.98 19.42 2.86
CA PHE A 12 20.45 20.46 3.77
C PHE A 12 21.88 20.96 3.46
N ASP A 13 22.02 21.69 2.37
CA ASP A 13 23.19 22.58 2.23
C ASP A 13 23.15 23.76 3.22
N ILE A 14 22.05 23.91 3.99
CA ILE A 14 21.79 25.04 4.89
C ILE A 14 22.04 24.68 6.36
N MET A 15 21.83 23.43 6.75
CA MET A 15 22.17 22.94 8.09
C MET A 15 23.22 21.83 8.01
N SER A 16 24.21 21.89 8.92
CA SER A 16 25.17 20.79 9.01
C SER A 16 24.48 19.47 9.37
N ARG A 17 25.03 18.35 8.91
CA ARG A 17 24.50 17.00 9.25
C ARG A 17 24.35 16.78 10.76
N ALA A 18 25.19 17.41 11.56
CA ALA A 18 25.15 17.31 13.02
C ALA A 18 23.89 17.99 13.58
N ASN A 19 23.52 19.16 13.08
CA ASN A 19 22.35 19.91 13.51
C ASN A 19 21.05 19.17 13.13
N ILE A 20 20.98 18.59 11.94
CA ILE A 20 19.83 17.79 11.52
C ILE A 20 19.63 16.55 12.40
N LYS A 21 20.73 15.86 12.75
CA LYS A 21 20.67 14.72 13.68
C LYS A 21 20.20 15.14 15.07
N ALA A 22 20.64 16.30 15.55
CA ALA A 22 20.23 16.82 16.84
C ALA A 22 18.75 17.19 16.84
N GLU A 23 18.28 17.91 15.82
CA GLU A 23 16.86 18.25 15.68
C GLU A 23 15.98 17.01 15.47
N MET A 24 16.43 16.01 14.71
CA MET A 24 15.71 14.76 14.52
C MET A 24 15.54 13.97 15.84
N LYS A 25 16.53 14.06 16.76
CA LYS A 25 16.40 13.48 18.10
C LYS A 25 15.36 14.20 18.95
N LYS A 26 15.16 15.50 18.74
CA LYS A 26 14.20 16.32 19.51
C LYS A 26 12.78 16.16 19.00
N CYS A 27 12.54 16.40 17.70
CA CYS A 27 11.21 16.43 17.12
C CYS A 27 10.80 15.12 16.43
N GLY A 28 11.75 14.26 16.03
CA GLY A 28 11.46 12.97 15.39
C GLY A 28 10.78 13.06 14.02
N ASP A 29 10.74 14.23 13.38
CA ASP A 29 10.04 14.49 12.14
C ASP A 29 10.86 15.32 11.15
N LEU A 30 11.27 14.68 10.03
CA LEU A 30 12.00 15.37 8.96
C LEU A 30 11.15 16.40 8.23
N GLY A 31 9.83 16.23 8.21
CA GLY A 31 8.92 17.19 7.59
C GLY A 31 8.92 18.53 8.31
N ASP A 32 8.88 18.51 9.65
CA ASP A 32 8.94 19.71 10.46
C ASP A 32 10.31 20.39 10.37
N ILE A 33 11.40 19.61 10.35
CA ILE A 33 12.74 20.13 10.14
C ILE A 33 12.88 20.80 8.76
N ALA A 34 12.34 20.18 7.71
CA ALA A 34 12.36 20.74 6.37
C ALA A 34 11.59 22.07 6.29
N LEU A 35 10.45 22.16 6.96
CA LEU A 35 9.63 23.37 7.05
C LEU A 35 10.43 24.50 7.73
N THR A 36 11.05 24.22 8.87
CA THR A 36 11.87 25.19 9.60
C THR A 36 13.05 25.69 8.76
N CYS A 37 13.75 24.77 8.06
CA CYS A 37 14.89 25.13 7.20
C CYS A 37 14.45 26.01 6.02
N LYS A 38 13.26 25.78 5.45
CA LYS A 38 12.78 26.54 4.31
C LYS A 38 12.40 27.96 4.64
N SER A 39 11.89 28.23 5.82
CA SER A 39 11.45 29.58 6.25
C SER A 39 12.54 30.65 6.14
N THR A 40 13.80 30.24 6.06
CA THR A 40 14.98 31.13 5.95
C THR A 40 15.39 31.47 4.52
N GLN A 41 14.84 30.78 3.50
CA GLN A 41 15.20 31.01 2.10
C GLN A 41 14.21 31.93 1.38
N LYS A 42 14.70 33.08 0.89
CA LYS A 42 13.95 33.97 0.00
C LYS A 42 14.43 33.77 -1.44
N LEU A 43 13.51 33.38 -2.31
CA LEU A 43 13.76 33.30 -3.76
C LEU A 43 13.37 34.60 -4.45
N ILE A 44 14.25 35.10 -5.31
CA ILE A 44 13.98 36.30 -6.12
C ILE A 44 12.85 36.02 -7.13
N PHE A 45 12.89 34.82 -7.74
CA PHE A 45 11.84 34.35 -8.66
C PHE A 45 11.29 33.03 -8.15
N PRO A 46 10.07 33.01 -7.57
CA PRO A 46 9.47 31.79 -7.12
C PRO A 46 9.04 30.91 -8.31
N PRO A 47 9.32 29.59 -8.28
CA PRO A 47 8.86 28.67 -9.31
C PRO A 47 7.32 28.58 -9.34
N PRO A 48 6.73 28.04 -10.44
CA PRO A 48 5.29 27.86 -10.51
C PRO A 48 4.79 26.93 -9.39
N PRO A 49 3.51 27.09 -8.96
CA PRO A 49 2.93 26.24 -7.90
C PRO A 49 2.97 24.77 -8.27
N LEU A 50 3.23 23.91 -7.29
CA LEU A 50 3.10 22.48 -7.45
C LEU A 50 1.62 22.08 -7.55
N THR A 51 1.32 21.15 -8.44
CA THR A 51 0.00 20.50 -8.50
C THR A 51 0.11 19.08 -7.96
N VAL A 52 -0.99 18.54 -7.42
CA VAL A 52 -1.03 17.15 -6.94
C VAL A 52 -0.59 16.18 -8.04
N ARG A 53 -1.06 16.40 -9.26
CA ARG A 53 -0.71 15.56 -10.43
C ARG A 53 0.79 15.61 -10.75
N SER A 54 1.41 16.79 -10.74
CA SER A 54 2.85 16.93 -11.00
C SER A 54 3.68 16.28 -9.88
N LEU A 55 3.28 16.48 -8.63
CA LEU A 55 3.93 15.87 -7.47
C LEU A 55 3.88 14.34 -7.52
N PHE A 56 2.72 13.76 -7.85
CA PHE A 56 2.55 12.31 -7.99
C PHE A 56 3.44 11.75 -9.11
N LYS A 57 3.52 12.43 -10.26
CA LYS A 57 4.43 12.08 -11.36
C LYS A 57 5.89 12.09 -10.92
N ASP A 58 6.30 13.09 -10.14
CA ASP A 58 7.65 13.16 -9.60
C ASP A 58 7.95 12.04 -8.60
N PHE A 59 7.00 11.70 -7.73
CA PHE A 59 7.13 10.57 -6.80
C PHE A 59 7.27 9.24 -7.53
N LYS A 60 6.46 9.01 -8.56
CA LYS A 60 6.57 7.84 -9.42
C LYS A 60 7.94 7.76 -10.11
N SER A 61 8.40 8.87 -10.69
CA SER A 61 9.72 8.95 -11.29
C SER A 61 10.85 8.65 -10.30
N ILE A 62 10.76 9.16 -9.04
CA ILE A 62 11.74 8.85 -7.99
C ILE A 62 11.74 7.34 -7.68
N ALA A 63 10.58 6.70 -7.61
CA ALA A 63 10.45 5.28 -7.32
C ALA A 63 11.08 4.42 -8.44
N GLU A 64 10.86 4.79 -9.69
CA GLU A 64 11.33 4.07 -10.88
C GLU A 64 12.81 4.29 -11.22
N MET A 65 13.48 5.28 -10.61
CA MET A 65 14.91 5.52 -10.88
C MET A 65 15.79 4.42 -10.32
N GLU A 66 16.47 3.69 -11.20
CA GLU A 66 17.42 2.61 -10.88
C GLU A 66 18.76 2.82 -11.55
N GLY A 67 19.75 2.00 -11.18
CA GLY A 67 21.07 1.95 -11.78
C GLY A 67 22.05 2.98 -11.24
N SER A 68 23.19 3.11 -11.94
CA SER A 68 24.29 4.00 -11.57
C SER A 68 23.83 5.46 -11.47
N LYS A 69 24.29 6.17 -10.43
CA LYS A 69 23.94 7.58 -10.15
C LYS A 69 22.43 7.83 -9.91
N SER A 70 21.63 6.78 -9.67
CA SER A 70 20.19 6.96 -9.37
C SER A 70 19.96 7.83 -8.13
N GLN A 71 20.85 7.74 -7.15
CA GLN A 71 20.78 8.55 -5.92
C GLN A 71 20.89 10.05 -6.21
N ASP A 72 21.85 10.46 -7.05
CA ASP A 72 22.04 11.87 -7.38
C ASP A 72 20.84 12.41 -8.19
N ARG A 73 20.30 11.59 -9.10
CA ARG A 73 19.09 11.95 -9.84
C ARG A 73 17.87 12.10 -8.91
N LYS A 74 17.66 11.16 -7.98
CA LYS A 74 16.60 11.25 -6.96
C LYS A 74 16.76 12.52 -6.12
N CYS A 75 17.97 12.79 -5.66
CA CYS A 75 18.27 14.02 -4.91
C CYS A 75 17.99 15.29 -5.72
N GLY A 76 18.29 15.30 -7.00
CA GLY A 76 17.97 16.42 -7.91
C GLY A 76 16.47 16.71 -7.97
N VAL A 77 15.63 15.67 -8.13
CA VAL A 77 14.16 15.84 -8.15
C VAL A 77 13.66 16.31 -6.79
N ILE A 78 14.14 15.72 -5.68
CA ILE A 78 13.75 16.13 -4.34
C ILE A 78 14.11 17.58 -4.06
N LYS A 79 15.33 18.03 -4.41
CA LYS A 79 15.75 19.43 -4.28
C LYS A 79 14.82 20.39 -5.05
N ARG A 80 14.48 20.03 -6.28
CA ARG A 80 13.54 20.82 -7.12
C ARG A 80 12.16 20.94 -6.45
N LEU A 81 11.61 19.83 -5.95
CA LEU A 81 10.33 19.83 -5.24
C LEU A 81 10.38 20.70 -3.99
N MET A 82 11.45 20.60 -3.19
CA MET A 82 11.63 21.41 -1.98
C MET A 82 11.70 22.91 -2.29
N VAL A 83 12.37 23.29 -3.37
CA VAL A 83 12.48 24.69 -3.81
C VAL A 83 11.10 25.21 -4.28
N ALA A 84 10.35 24.40 -5.03
CA ALA A 84 9.05 24.77 -5.56
C ALA A 84 7.93 24.78 -4.52
N ALA A 85 8.04 23.99 -3.45
CA ALA A 85 7.02 23.87 -2.40
C ALA A 85 6.73 25.22 -1.74
N ARG A 86 5.47 25.51 -1.39
CA ARG A 86 5.04 26.74 -0.72
C ARG A 86 4.49 26.41 0.68
N GLY A 87 4.73 27.31 1.64
CA GLY A 87 4.25 27.13 3.01
C GLY A 87 4.55 25.74 3.56
N GLU A 88 3.51 25.07 4.04
CA GLU A 88 3.63 23.72 4.63
C GLU A 88 3.76 22.58 3.63
N GLU A 89 3.65 22.80 2.32
CA GLU A 89 3.75 21.75 1.31
C GLU A 89 5.05 20.93 1.45
N ILE A 90 6.16 21.59 1.79
CA ILE A 90 7.46 20.92 1.98
C ILE A 90 7.40 19.84 3.06
N LYS A 91 6.68 20.11 4.16
CA LYS A 91 6.47 19.16 5.26
C LYS A 91 5.83 17.88 4.76
N TYR A 92 4.74 17.99 4.00
CA TYR A 92 4.00 16.82 3.49
C TYR A 92 4.73 16.12 2.35
N ILE A 93 5.47 16.84 1.51
CA ILE A 93 6.34 16.25 0.48
C ILE A 93 7.38 15.34 1.15
N ILE A 94 8.07 15.83 2.18
CA ILE A 94 9.09 15.05 2.89
C ILE A 94 8.47 13.87 3.65
N ARG A 95 7.32 14.06 4.30
CA ARG A 95 6.58 12.99 4.96
C ARG A 95 6.10 11.92 3.96
N GLY A 96 5.63 12.33 2.78
CA GLY A 96 5.27 11.44 1.69
C GLY A 96 6.45 10.59 1.21
N LEU A 97 7.63 11.20 1.00
CA LEU A 97 8.86 10.50 0.63
C LEU A 97 9.36 9.54 1.72
N GLN A 98 9.00 9.77 2.98
CA GLN A 98 9.28 8.86 4.10
C GLN A 98 8.25 7.72 4.23
N GLY A 99 7.11 7.80 3.54
CA GLY A 99 5.98 6.89 3.71
C GLY A 99 5.22 7.08 5.03
N LYS A 100 5.33 8.26 5.67
CA LYS A 100 4.71 8.56 6.98
C LYS A 100 4.10 9.96 6.96
N LEU A 101 2.88 10.09 6.47
CA LEU A 101 2.21 11.40 6.36
C LEU A 101 1.89 12.06 7.71
N ARG A 102 1.70 11.27 8.77
CA ARG A 102 1.38 11.74 10.14
C ARG A 102 0.17 12.69 10.19
N ILE A 103 -0.87 12.36 9.44
CA ILE A 103 -2.12 13.14 9.35
C ILE A 103 -3.21 12.60 10.28
N GLY A 104 -2.89 11.63 11.16
CA GLY A 104 -3.86 10.98 12.04
C GLY A 104 -4.77 9.96 11.33
N LEU A 105 -4.56 9.71 10.05
CA LEU A 105 -5.30 8.74 9.25
C LEU A 105 -4.42 7.54 8.90
N ALA A 106 -4.97 6.35 9.08
CA ALA A 106 -4.39 5.08 8.64
C ALA A 106 -5.19 4.53 7.46
N GLU A 107 -4.67 3.53 6.78
CA GLU A 107 -5.32 2.88 5.64
C GLU A 107 -6.75 2.41 5.97
N GLN A 108 -6.96 1.85 7.16
CA GLN A 108 -8.29 1.43 7.62
C GLN A 108 -9.30 2.58 7.68
N SER A 109 -8.85 3.78 8.04
CA SER A 109 -9.71 4.98 8.03
C SER A 109 -10.11 5.37 6.61
N VAL A 110 -9.20 5.23 5.64
CA VAL A 110 -9.47 5.50 4.23
C VAL A 110 -10.46 4.49 3.66
N ILE A 111 -10.30 3.20 3.97
CA ILE A 111 -11.19 2.13 3.55
C ILE A 111 -12.62 2.38 4.08
N CYS A 112 -12.75 2.69 5.37
CA CYS A 112 -14.05 3.02 5.96
C CYS A 112 -14.66 4.28 5.33
N ALA A 113 -13.87 5.34 5.14
CA ALA A 113 -14.35 6.57 4.53
C ALA A 113 -14.82 6.35 3.08
N LEU A 114 -14.12 5.49 2.32
CA LEU A 114 -14.50 5.14 0.96
C LEU A 114 -15.85 4.38 0.93
N ALA A 115 -16.04 3.41 1.84
CA ALA A 115 -17.29 2.70 2.00
C ALA A 115 -18.45 3.66 2.35
N HIS A 116 -18.22 4.56 3.31
CA HIS A 116 -19.21 5.57 3.70
C HIS A 116 -19.53 6.51 2.54
N ALA A 117 -18.53 6.93 1.76
CA ALA A 117 -18.75 7.81 0.61
C ALA A 117 -19.70 7.19 -0.42
N VAL A 118 -19.59 5.89 -0.69
CA VAL A 118 -20.46 5.18 -1.65
C VAL A 118 -21.89 5.07 -1.12
N ILE A 119 -22.09 4.86 0.18
CA ILE A 119 -23.42 4.82 0.81
C ILE A 119 -24.07 6.21 0.80
N LEU A 120 -23.30 7.25 1.10
CA LEU A 120 -23.80 8.62 1.15
C LEU A 120 -24.00 9.24 -0.22
N THR A 121 -23.15 8.91 -1.16
CA THR A 121 -23.22 9.37 -2.56
C THR A 121 -23.19 8.14 -3.48
N PRO A 122 -24.32 7.46 -3.71
CA PRO A 122 -24.37 6.28 -4.56
C PRO A 122 -23.87 6.55 -5.97
N PRO A 123 -23.20 5.56 -6.59
CA PRO A 123 -22.68 5.72 -7.94
C PRO A 123 -23.79 6.06 -8.93
N SER A 124 -23.48 6.93 -9.90
CA SER A 124 -24.42 7.37 -10.93
C SER A 124 -23.70 7.58 -12.25
N ALA A 125 -24.38 7.23 -13.33
CA ALA A 125 -23.91 7.49 -14.70
C ALA A 125 -23.87 8.99 -15.02
N THR A 126 -24.61 9.83 -14.27
CA THR A 126 -24.67 11.29 -14.48
C THR A 126 -23.81 12.03 -13.48
N LEU A 127 -23.12 13.08 -13.92
CA LEU A 127 -22.33 13.97 -13.08
C LEU A 127 -22.88 15.39 -13.17
N PRO A 128 -23.17 16.07 -12.04
CA PRO A 128 -23.07 15.54 -10.66
C PRO A 128 -24.12 14.45 -10.41
N PRO A 129 -23.87 13.54 -9.46
CA PRO A 129 -24.83 12.50 -9.13
C PRO A 129 -26.13 13.11 -8.55
N PRO A 130 -27.29 12.51 -8.80
CA PRO A 130 -28.58 13.06 -8.36
C PRO A 130 -28.74 13.09 -6.83
N VAL A 131 -28.01 12.21 -6.14
CA VAL A 131 -27.95 12.16 -4.68
C VAL A 131 -26.53 12.47 -4.24
N LEU A 132 -26.32 13.66 -3.65
CA LEU A 132 -25.02 14.07 -3.10
C LEU A 132 -24.86 13.64 -1.65
N ASP A 133 -25.98 13.54 -0.91
CA ASP A 133 -25.97 13.12 0.50
C ASP A 133 -27.27 12.36 0.80
N ALA A 134 -27.18 11.04 0.85
CA ALA A 134 -28.30 10.17 1.17
C ALA A 134 -28.69 10.19 2.66
N SER A 135 -27.89 10.79 3.54
CA SER A 135 -28.17 10.86 4.98
C SER A 135 -29.41 11.71 5.31
N VAL A 136 -29.67 12.73 4.50
CA VAL A 136 -30.69 13.77 4.76
C VAL A 136 -32.12 13.17 4.89
N LYS A 137 -32.40 12.04 4.27
CA LYS A 137 -33.74 11.41 4.26
C LYS A 137 -33.80 10.06 4.99
N ARG A 138 -32.74 9.66 5.70
CA ARG A 138 -32.65 8.36 6.36
C ARG A 138 -32.77 8.46 7.87
N ASN A 139 -33.31 7.41 8.49
CA ASN A 139 -33.24 7.23 9.93
C ASN A 139 -31.77 7.10 10.36
N PRO A 140 -31.29 7.89 11.36
CA PRO A 140 -29.90 7.84 11.80
C PRO A 140 -29.41 6.46 12.26
N ALA A 141 -30.25 5.68 12.93
CA ALA A 141 -29.87 4.33 13.39
C ALA A 141 -29.68 3.37 12.21
N ALA A 142 -30.62 3.33 11.27
CA ALA A 142 -30.54 2.51 10.07
C ALA A 142 -29.34 2.92 9.19
N LEU A 143 -29.07 4.23 9.07
CA LEU A 143 -27.90 4.71 8.36
C LEU A 143 -26.60 4.22 9.00
N GLN A 144 -26.50 4.24 10.33
CA GLN A 144 -25.32 3.79 11.05
C GLN A 144 -25.06 2.28 10.85
N GLU A 145 -26.13 1.48 10.81
CA GLU A 145 -26.04 0.04 10.49
C GLU A 145 -25.52 -0.16 9.07
N ASP A 146 -26.07 0.55 8.08
CA ASP A 146 -25.62 0.47 6.69
C ASP A 146 -24.15 0.88 6.54
N LEU A 147 -23.72 1.96 7.19
CA LEU A 147 -22.34 2.41 7.17
C LEU A 147 -21.38 1.41 7.79
N THR A 148 -21.80 0.73 8.86
CA THR A 148 -20.99 -0.31 9.52
C THR A 148 -20.86 -1.54 8.62
N ALA A 149 -21.96 -2.03 8.07
CA ALA A 149 -21.98 -3.15 7.13
C ALA A 149 -21.14 -2.85 5.88
N ALA A 150 -21.28 -1.65 5.33
CA ALA A 150 -20.48 -1.19 4.19
C ALA A 150 -18.98 -1.18 4.47
N ALA A 151 -18.57 -0.73 5.67
CA ALA A 151 -17.17 -0.71 6.07
C ALA A 151 -16.59 -2.13 6.23
N GLU A 152 -17.37 -3.07 6.74
CA GLU A 152 -16.96 -4.48 6.85
C GLU A 152 -16.80 -5.13 5.48
N LEU A 153 -17.76 -4.96 4.60
CA LEU A 153 -17.72 -5.47 3.23
C LEU A 153 -16.52 -4.89 2.46
N MET A 154 -16.28 -3.58 2.56
CA MET A 154 -15.11 -2.95 1.91
C MET A 154 -13.78 -3.49 2.44
N LYS A 155 -13.67 -3.78 3.73
CA LYS A 155 -12.48 -4.42 4.30
C LYS A 155 -12.24 -5.81 3.73
N GLN A 156 -13.30 -6.58 3.51
CA GLN A 156 -13.19 -7.89 2.86
C GLN A 156 -12.70 -7.75 1.42
N VAL A 157 -13.33 -6.88 0.63
CA VAL A 157 -12.92 -6.62 -0.77
C VAL A 157 -11.45 -6.18 -0.85
N VAL A 158 -11.01 -5.24 -0.01
CA VAL A 158 -9.61 -4.79 0.01
C VAL A 158 -8.65 -5.89 0.47
N SER A 159 -9.09 -6.82 1.31
CA SER A 159 -8.26 -7.97 1.72
C SER A 159 -8.01 -8.93 0.56
N GLU A 160 -8.97 -9.13 -0.32
CA GLU A 160 -8.89 -10.02 -1.48
C GLU A 160 -8.22 -9.34 -2.69
N CYS A 161 -8.51 -8.05 -2.90
CA CYS A 161 -7.99 -7.25 -4.01
C CYS A 161 -7.46 -5.89 -3.47
N PRO A 162 -6.24 -5.82 -2.90
CA PRO A 162 -5.71 -4.59 -2.33
C PRO A 162 -5.19 -3.63 -3.42
N SER A 163 -6.05 -3.29 -4.38
CA SER A 163 -5.75 -2.41 -5.51
C SER A 163 -6.80 -1.34 -5.66
N TYR A 164 -6.49 -0.12 -5.28
CA TYR A 164 -7.39 1.01 -5.49
C TYR A 164 -7.62 1.30 -6.97
N ASP A 165 -6.68 0.95 -7.85
CA ASP A 165 -6.84 1.08 -9.31
C ASP A 165 -7.93 0.15 -9.86
N SER A 166 -8.23 -0.95 -9.17
CA SER A 166 -9.33 -1.87 -9.49
C SER A 166 -10.61 -1.49 -8.75
N ILE A 167 -10.50 -1.17 -7.46
CA ILE A 167 -11.64 -0.91 -6.59
C ILE A 167 -12.36 0.39 -6.95
N ILE A 168 -11.62 1.49 -7.20
CA ILE A 168 -12.25 2.79 -7.45
C ILE A 168 -13.11 2.79 -8.73
N PRO A 169 -12.65 2.28 -9.90
CA PRO A 169 -13.50 2.17 -11.07
C PRO A 169 -14.72 1.27 -10.84
N ALA A 170 -14.57 0.17 -10.11
CA ALA A 170 -15.67 -0.72 -9.77
C ALA A 170 -16.73 -0.02 -8.91
N LEU A 171 -16.30 0.73 -7.88
CA LEU A 171 -17.17 1.53 -7.01
C LEU A 171 -17.95 2.63 -7.75
N LEU A 172 -17.40 3.15 -8.85
CA LEU A 172 -18.08 4.16 -9.68
C LEU A 172 -19.15 3.56 -10.61
N SER A 173 -19.08 2.24 -10.85
CA SER A 173 -19.90 1.55 -11.85
C SER A 173 -20.86 0.54 -11.25
N HIS A 174 -20.58 0.01 -10.06
CA HIS A 174 -21.32 -1.06 -9.41
C HIS A 174 -21.72 -0.69 -7.97
N PRO A 175 -22.85 -1.17 -7.49
CA PRO A 175 -23.19 -1.05 -6.08
C PRO A 175 -22.22 -1.86 -5.21
N LEU A 176 -22.11 -1.50 -3.93
CA LEU A 176 -21.11 -2.01 -3.02
C LEU A 176 -21.20 -3.54 -2.78
N ASP A 177 -22.42 -4.09 -2.78
CA ASP A 177 -22.71 -5.51 -2.59
C ASP A 177 -22.25 -6.38 -3.78
N GLU A 178 -22.14 -5.80 -4.97
CA GLU A 178 -21.65 -6.50 -6.16
C GLU A 178 -20.11 -6.50 -6.29
N LEU A 179 -19.40 -5.75 -5.45
CA LEU A 179 -17.93 -5.60 -5.57
C LEU A 179 -17.17 -6.92 -5.48
N HIS A 180 -17.64 -7.88 -4.69
CA HIS A 180 -16.99 -9.19 -4.60
C HIS A 180 -16.96 -9.95 -5.94
N SER A 181 -17.93 -9.71 -6.82
CA SER A 181 -17.96 -10.33 -8.14
C SER A 181 -17.00 -9.67 -9.14
N VAL A 182 -16.68 -8.38 -8.92
CA VAL A 182 -15.83 -7.58 -9.80
C VAL A 182 -14.40 -7.50 -9.29
N CYS A 183 -14.24 -7.29 -7.96
CA CYS A 183 -12.96 -7.17 -7.29
C CYS A 183 -12.65 -8.46 -6.51
N HIS A 184 -11.96 -9.39 -7.13
CA HIS A 184 -11.58 -10.67 -6.55
C HIS A 184 -10.09 -10.89 -6.62
N LEU A 185 -9.62 -11.96 -6.00
CA LEU A 185 -8.22 -12.36 -6.02
C LEU A 185 -7.69 -12.42 -7.46
N THR A 186 -6.77 -11.53 -7.80
CA THR A 186 -6.25 -11.37 -9.16
C THR A 186 -4.75 -11.62 -9.19
N PRO A 187 -4.24 -12.56 -10.01
CA PRO A 187 -2.81 -12.77 -10.17
C PRO A 187 -2.10 -11.50 -10.61
N GLY A 188 -0.97 -11.21 -9.97
CA GLY A 188 -0.23 -9.97 -10.19
C GLY A 188 -0.54 -8.87 -9.15
N ILE A 189 -1.61 -9.01 -8.39
CA ILE A 189 -1.95 -8.13 -7.25
C ILE A 189 -1.69 -8.90 -5.96
N PRO A 190 -0.62 -8.60 -5.20
CA PRO A 190 -0.31 -9.33 -3.99
C PRO A 190 -1.31 -9.02 -2.87
N VAL A 191 -1.85 -10.07 -2.24
CA VAL A 191 -2.75 -9.94 -1.10
C VAL A 191 -1.99 -9.59 0.17
N GLN A 192 -2.65 -8.90 1.09
CA GLN A 192 -2.06 -8.62 2.39
C GLN A 192 -1.99 -9.89 3.24
N PRO A 193 -0.91 -10.10 4.00
CA PRO A 193 -0.77 -11.28 4.84
C PRO A 193 -1.77 -11.22 6.01
N MET A 194 -2.44 -12.34 6.28
CA MET A 194 -3.20 -12.50 7.50
C MET A 194 -2.23 -12.52 8.69
N LEU A 195 -2.48 -11.66 9.68
CA LEU A 195 -1.66 -11.54 10.87
C LEU A 195 -2.23 -12.45 11.98
N ALA A 196 -1.40 -13.34 12.48
CA ALA A 196 -1.73 -14.15 13.65
C ALA A 196 -1.58 -13.34 14.93
N LYS A 197 -2.44 -13.60 15.91
CA LYS A 197 -2.28 -13.07 17.27
C LYS A 197 -1.46 -14.07 18.08
N PRO A 198 -0.38 -13.64 18.74
CA PRO A 198 0.37 -14.52 19.63
C PRO A 198 -0.48 -14.89 20.85
N THR A 199 -0.40 -16.12 21.29
CA THR A 199 -1.02 -16.62 22.53
C THR A 199 0.05 -16.98 23.54
N LYS A 200 -0.27 -16.88 24.85
CA LYS A 200 0.68 -17.15 25.92
C LYS A 200 0.74 -18.63 26.32
N GLY A 201 -0.25 -19.43 25.90
CA GLY A 201 -0.31 -20.84 26.25
C GLY A 201 -1.32 -21.63 25.43
N ILE A 202 -1.20 -22.93 25.47
CA ILE A 202 -2.06 -23.88 24.74
C ILE A 202 -3.52 -23.79 25.21
N SER A 203 -3.75 -23.58 26.50
CA SER A 203 -5.11 -23.42 27.04
C SER A 203 -5.89 -22.30 26.36
N GLU A 204 -5.26 -21.14 26.13
CA GLU A 204 -5.91 -20.03 25.42
C GLU A 204 -6.30 -20.40 23.98
N VAL A 205 -5.49 -21.23 23.32
CA VAL A 205 -5.80 -21.73 21.97
C VAL A 205 -7.00 -22.67 22.02
N LEU A 206 -7.01 -23.63 22.93
CA LEU A 206 -8.09 -24.60 23.08
C LEU A 206 -9.41 -23.92 23.45
N ASP A 207 -9.37 -22.93 24.35
CA ASP A 207 -10.55 -22.15 24.73
C ASP A 207 -11.15 -21.37 23.56
N ARG A 208 -10.30 -20.81 22.68
CA ARG A 208 -10.76 -20.09 21.49
C ARG A 208 -11.35 -20.97 20.42
N PHE A 209 -10.84 -22.19 20.27
CA PHE A 209 -11.28 -23.15 19.25
C PHE A 209 -12.24 -24.20 19.78
N GLN A 210 -12.69 -24.08 21.03
CA GLN A 210 -13.60 -25.03 21.64
C GLN A 210 -14.84 -25.28 20.75
N GLY A 211 -15.02 -26.52 20.34
CA GLY A 211 -16.13 -26.95 19.48
C GLY A 211 -15.93 -26.67 18.00
N HIS A 212 -14.79 -26.13 17.57
CA HIS A 212 -14.46 -25.87 16.18
C HIS A 212 -13.29 -26.73 15.68
N LEU A 213 -13.34 -27.11 14.41
CA LEU A 213 -12.19 -27.71 13.75
C LEU A 213 -11.11 -26.65 13.51
N PHE A 214 -9.86 -27.00 13.79
CA PHE A 214 -8.72 -26.12 13.53
C PHE A 214 -7.54 -26.93 12.99
N THR A 215 -6.67 -26.24 12.24
CA THR A 215 -5.47 -26.81 11.65
C THR A 215 -4.25 -26.39 12.47
N CYS A 216 -3.36 -27.36 12.74
CA CYS A 216 -2.05 -27.09 13.32
C CYS A 216 -0.99 -27.24 12.23
N GLU A 217 -0.11 -26.25 12.12
CA GLU A 217 0.98 -26.23 11.16
C GLU A 217 2.30 -25.92 11.86
N TYR A 218 3.40 -26.50 11.34
CA TYR A 218 4.73 -26.10 11.79
C TYR A 218 5.02 -24.67 11.38
N LYS A 219 5.54 -23.87 12.29
CA LYS A 219 6.04 -22.55 11.99
C LYS A 219 7.49 -22.67 11.52
N TYR A 220 7.68 -22.63 10.20
CA TYR A 220 9.01 -22.61 9.61
C TYR A 220 9.68 -21.24 9.82
N ASP A 221 10.99 -21.26 10.03
CA ASP A 221 11.82 -20.06 10.04
C ASP A 221 12.28 -19.78 8.60
N GLY A 222 11.87 -18.64 8.05
CA GLY A 222 12.15 -18.28 6.66
C GLY A 222 11.29 -17.13 6.17
N GLU A 223 11.55 -16.69 4.95
CA GLU A 223 10.77 -15.64 4.31
C GLU A 223 9.50 -16.21 3.65
N ARG A 224 8.38 -15.55 3.87
CA ARG A 224 7.13 -15.86 3.17
C ARG A 224 7.16 -15.21 1.80
N ALA A 225 6.79 -15.97 0.78
CA ALA A 225 6.58 -15.48 -0.57
C ALA A 225 5.17 -15.83 -1.07
N GLN A 226 4.59 -14.94 -1.85
CA GLN A 226 3.41 -15.20 -2.66
C GLN A 226 3.85 -15.42 -4.10
N ILE A 227 3.42 -16.52 -4.69
CA ILE A 227 3.75 -16.87 -6.07
C ILE A 227 2.50 -16.73 -6.92
N HIS A 228 2.56 -15.87 -7.91
CA HIS A 228 1.46 -15.57 -8.82
C HIS A 228 1.83 -16.04 -10.22
N LYS A 229 1.02 -16.93 -10.80
CA LYS A 229 1.10 -17.28 -12.22
C LYS A 229 0.12 -16.43 -12.99
N LEU A 230 0.63 -15.62 -13.91
CA LEU A 230 -0.17 -14.71 -14.72
C LEU A 230 -0.75 -15.46 -15.94
N SER A 231 -1.71 -14.83 -16.62
CA SER A 231 -2.39 -15.38 -17.80
C SER A 231 -1.45 -15.60 -19.00
N ASP A 232 -0.38 -14.81 -19.09
CA ASP A 232 0.68 -14.95 -20.10
C ASP A 232 1.68 -16.08 -19.78
N GLY A 233 1.47 -16.79 -18.65
CA GLY A 233 2.34 -17.85 -18.17
C GLY A 233 3.55 -17.38 -17.36
N SER A 234 3.78 -16.07 -17.26
CA SER A 234 4.85 -15.53 -16.43
C SER A 234 4.56 -15.72 -14.94
N ILE A 235 5.64 -15.75 -14.14
CA ILE A 235 5.57 -15.93 -12.69
C ILE A 235 6.05 -14.65 -12.03
N LYS A 236 5.29 -14.18 -11.05
CA LYS A 236 5.69 -13.11 -10.13
C LYS A 236 5.77 -13.62 -8.72
N ILE A 237 6.76 -13.11 -7.98
CA ILE A 237 7.02 -13.50 -6.60
C ILE A 237 7.01 -12.24 -5.76
N PHE A 238 6.10 -12.19 -4.76
CA PHE A 238 5.95 -11.05 -3.88
C PHE A 238 6.35 -11.40 -2.45
N SER A 239 6.99 -10.45 -1.78
CA SER A 239 7.32 -10.56 -0.36
C SER A 239 6.08 -10.43 0.54
N ARG A 240 6.28 -10.65 1.85
CA ARG A 240 5.26 -10.38 2.87
C ARG A 240 4.73 -8.94 2.82
N ASN A 241 5.54 -7.99 2.39
CA ASN A 241 5.20 -6.57 2.31
C ASN A 241 4.72 -6.15 0.92
N SER A 242 4.30 -7.11 0.09
CA SER A 242 3.83 -6.86 -1.28
C SER A 242 4.88 -6.26 -2.22
N GLU A 243 6.19 -6.42 -1.92
CA GLU A 243 7.27 -5.99 -2.79
C GLU A 243 7.52 -7.04 -3.88
N ASP A 244 7.73 -6.63 -5.12
CA ASP A 244 8.09 -7.52 -6.22
C ASP A 244 9.54 -8.01 -6.05
N ASN A 245 9.69 -9.25 -5.62
CA ASN A 245 10.97 -9.93 -5.42
C ASN A 245 11.28 -10.93 -6.56
N THR A 246 10.53 -10.91 -7.64
CA THR A 246 10.73 -11.80 -8.80
C THR A 246 12.18 -11.89 -9.25
N PRO A 247 12.94 -10.79 -9.40
CA PRO A 247 14.33 -10.85 -9.84
C PRO A 247 15.29 -11.52 -8.85
N LYS A 248 14.88 -11.68 -7.58
CA LYS A 248 15.74 -12.27 -6.54
C LYS A 248 15.74 -13.82 -6.56
N TYR A 249 14.76 -14.44 -7.24
CA TYR A 249 14.53 -15.88 -7.21
C TYR A 249 14.47 -16.52 -8.61
N PRO A 250 15.51 -16.36 -9.44
CA PRO A 250 15.50 -16.90 -10.80
C PRO A 250 15.50 -18.43 -10.84
N ASP A 251 16.13 -19.08 -9.88
CA ASP A 251 16.15 -20.52 -9.68
C ASP A 251 14.78 -21.09 -9.34
N LEU A 252 14.05 -20.41 -8.43
CA LEU A 252 12.71 -20.80 -8.07
C LEU A 252 11.75 -20.69 -9.26
N ILE A 253 11.86 -19.64 -10.08
CA ILE A 253 11.05 -19.45 -11.28
C ILE A 253 11.27 -20.62 -12.25
N LYS A 254 12.53 -21.01 -12.47
CA LYS A 254 12.87 -22.14 -13.33
C LYS A 254 12.25 -23.44 -12.82
N THR A 255 12.43 -23.74 -11.54
CA THR A 255 11.86 -24.94 -10.91
C THR A 255 10.33 -24.97 -10.99
N LEU A 256 9.68 -23.82 -10.77
CA LEU A 256 8.22 -23.72 -10.87
C LEU A 256 7.73 -24.00 -12.31
N HIS A 257 8.44 -23.53 -13.33
CA HIS A 257 8.12 -23.87 -14.71
C HIS A 257 8.22 -25.39 -14.96
N GLU A 258 9.25 -26.05 -14.44
CA GLU A 258 9.43 -27.50 -14.54
C GLU A 258 8.35 -28.28 -13.79
N VAL A 259 8.00 -27.87 -12.57
CA VAL A 259 6.94 -28.49 -11.76
C VAL A 259 5.55 -28.32 -12.39
N TYR A 260 5.26 -27.17 -12.98
CA TYR A 260 4.02 -26.95 -13.73
C TYR A 260 3.91 -27.85 -14.96
N LEU A 261 5.02 -28.21 -15.57
CA LEU A 261 5.05 -29.16 -16.69
C LEU A 261 4.88 -30.61 -16.22
N LEU A 262 5.25 -30.93 -14.97
CA LEU A 262 5.41 -32.31 -14.47
C LEU A 262 4.24 -32.92 -13.69
N GLN A 263 3.03 -32.35 -13.60
CA GLN A 263 1.86 -33.13 -13.10
C GLN A 263 1.10 -32.66 -11.84
N ILE A 264 1.57 -31.76 -11.01
CA ILE A 264 0.77 -31.36 -9.83
C ILE A 264 -0.51 -30.61 -10.24
N PHE A 265 -0.54 -30.03 -11.43
CA PHE A 265 -1.66 -29.24 -11.94
C PHE A 265 -2.44 -29.85 -13.14
N LYS A 266 -2.19 -31.09 -13.52
CA LYS A 266 -3.04 -31.76 -14.51
C LYS A 266 -4.49 -31.99 -14.04
N SER A 267 -4.72 -31.92 -12.74
CA SER A 267 -6.05 -32.02 -12.15
C SER A 267 -6.80 -30.68 -12.01
N ILE A 268 -6.11 -29.55 -12.22
CA ILE A 268 -6.70 -28.20 -12.15
C ILE A 268 -6.81 -27.72 -13.60
N LYS A 269 -8.03 -27.39 -14.03
CA LYS A 269 -8.31 -26.93 -15.40
C LYS A 269 -7.35 -25.81 -15.84
N PRO A 270 -6.91 -25.76 -17.12
CA PRO A 270 -5.95 -24.77 -17.63
C PRO A 270 -6.36 -23.31 -17.48
N SER A 271 -7.63 -23.05 -17.14
CA SER A 271 -8.18 -21.72 -16.92
C SER A 271 -8.04 -21.19 -15.49
N PHE A 272 -7.45 -21.95 -14.57
CA PHE A 272 -7.24 -21.49 -13.21
C PHE A 272 -5.99 -20.62 -13.11
N GLN A 273 -6.19 -19.33 -12.92
CA GLN A 273 -5.21 -18.40 -12.39
C GLN A 273 -4.98 -18.77 -10.91
N CYS A 274 -3.75 -19.07 -10.53
CA CYS A 274 -3.46 -19.54 -9.18
C CYS A 274 -2.59 -18.52 -8.43
N VAL A 275 -3.06 -18.13 -7.23
CA VAL A 275 -2.22 -17.47 -6.23
C VAL A 275 -1.87 -18.54 -5.20
N LEU A 276 -0.59 -18.93 -5.15
CA LEU A 276 -0.09 -19.88 -4.18
C LEU A 276 0.72 -19.13 -3.12
N CYS A 277 0.23 -19.14 -1.88
CA CYS A 277 1.04 -18.69 -0.75
C CYS A 277 1.95 -19.85 -0.32
N VAL A 278 3.24 -19.73 -0.60
CA VAL A 278 4.24 -20.71 -0.17
C VAL A 278 5.15 -20.07 0.88
N VAL A 279 5.28 -20.77 1.99
CA VAL A 279 6.29 -20.43 3.01
C VAL A 279 7.57 -21.17 2.62
N TYR A 280 8.55 -20.46 2.08
CA TYR A 280 9.89 -21.01 1.86
C TYR A 280 10.72 -20.83 3.12
N SER A 281 11.21 -21.94 3.64
CA SER A 281 12.34 -21.95 4.56
C SER A 281 13.62 -21.92 3.73
N LEU A 282 14.22 -20.74 3.57
CA LEU A 282 15.59 -20.65 3.09
C LEU A 282 16.49 -21.05 4.27
N VAL A 283 16.96 -22.29 4.24
CA VAL A 283 18.09 -22.71 5.06
C VAL A 283 19.33 -22.13 4.35
N CYS A 284 19.94 -21.09 4.94
CA CYS A 284 21.29 -20.66 4.60
C CYS A 284 22.31 -21.66 5.11
#